data_b09f15bbd81bc272c8adcd094fd0c1eb
#
_entry.id   b09f15bbd81bc272c8adcd094fd0c1eb
#
_cell.length_a   1.000
_cell.length_b   1.000
_cell.length_c   1.000
_cell.angle_alpha   90.00
_cell.angle_beta   90.00
_cell.angle_gamma   90.00
#
_symmetry.space_group_name_H-M   'P 1'
#
loop_
_entity.id
_entity.type
_entity.pdbx_description
1 polymer ?
#
loop_
_entity_poly.entity_id
_entity_poly.type
_entity_poly.pdbx_seq_one_letter_code
_entity_poly.pdbx_strand_id
1 'polypeptide(L)'
;MHLKIRALTGETPLMPLTSPLTPSAGDDARARDALSFLSYQDKFLAGSWRFNTYFGRDTLISALLLAPVLEPQAVESAIASVLDRLAPNGEVAHEEDIGEFAVLRNLREGRGRIATPVYDYGMVDDDFLLASLAAGWMLSDERNRARASRFLAGRSSNRERNGAALARNLTWVVESAARFAKVPSVLNLVGIKPGRMTGNWRDSEQGLGKGRFAYDVNAALVPAALEATARLLDSGLLDEFLDVDQRRTLKSARESAQVWAAQAPRLFDVDVSAARARQNIAAYAKETGVDGGRARRSLKSVPLAFHALSLDDKGEPIPILHSDEGFRLLLTEPAPDELTRCVAAIIRPFPAGLMTDVGLLVANPALASAERRREFTRFAYHGTVVWSWQQALLAAGLERQLRRADLPAEVRSLLVHARKQLWTVIDHSRKLRTSELWSWSYADGRYRMEPFGRANADADESNAAQLWSTVYLGLTPIATGATRDTSPGN
;
A
#
# COMPACT_ATOMS: atom_id res chain seq x y z
N MET A 1 21.81 -10.97 -37.44
CA MET A 1 22.84 -11.24 -36.40
C MET A 1 22.17 -12.14 -35.38
N HIS A 2 22.74 -13.36 -35.12
CA HIS A 2 22.25 -14.25 -34.05
C HIS A 2 23.21 -14.15 -32.87
N LEU A 3 22.71 -13.78 -31.72
CA LEU A 3 23.45 -13.74 -30.45
C LEU A 3 23.00 -14.95 -29.60
N LYS A 4 23.94 -15.81 -29.20
CA LYS A 4 23.69 -16.90 -28.26
C LYS A 4 24.36 -16.56 -26.93
N ILE A 5 23.54 -16.38 -25.89
CA ILE A 5 24.02 -16.13 -24.52
C ILE A 5 23.83 -17.44 -23.75
N ARG A 6 24.86 -17.84 -22.98
CA ARG A 6 24.80 -18.95 -22.03
C ARG A 6 25.17 -18.42 -20.67
N ALA A 7 24.24 -18.48 -19.72
CA ALA A 7 24.48 -18.17 -18.32
C ALA A 7 24.57 -19.47 -17.50
N LEU A 8 25.49 -19.54 -16.57
CA LEU A 8 25.64 -20.64 -15.63
C LEU A 8 25.61 -20.06 -14.21
N THR A 9 24.87 -20.72 -13.33
CA THR A 9 24.79 -20.36 -11.90
C THR A 9 24.88 -21.63 -11.06
N GLY A 10 25.43 -21.52 -9.87
CA GLY A 10 25.40 -22.59 -8.84
C GLY A 10 24.15 -22.53 -7.96
N GLU A 11 23.28 -21.53 -8.15
CA GLU A 11 22.04 -21.39 -7.38
C GLU A 11 20.98 -22.37 -7.86
N THR A 12 20.15 -22.84 -6.93
CA THR A 12 18.95 -23.62 -7.26
C THR A 12 17.93 -22.72 -7.95
N PRO A 13 17.47 -23.04 -9.17
CA PRO A 13 16.47 -22.24 -9.85
C PRO A 13 15.17 -22.16 -9.04
N LEU A 14 14.58 -20.98 -8.98
CA LEU A 14 13.24 -20.81 -8.44
C LEU A 14 12.22 -21.55 -9.32
N MET A 15 11.24 -22.19 -8.69
CA MET A 15 10.16 -22.90 -9.39
C MET A 15 9.02 -21.92 -9.72
N PRO A 16 8.77 -21.62 -11.01
CA PRO A 16 7.69 -20.70 -11.38
C PRO A 16 6.32 -21.20 -10.92
N LEU A 17 5.42 -20.30 -10.57
CA LEU A 17 4.01 -20.61 -10.42
C LEU A 17 3.38 -20.82 -11.80
N THR A 18 2.84 -22.01 -12.04
CA THR A 18 2.09 -22.27 -13.27
C THR A 18 0.70 -21.64 -13.15
N SER A 19 0.39 -20.65 -14.00
CA SER A 19 -0.93 -20.00 -14.04
C SER A 19 -1.36 -19.40 -12.70
N PRO A 20 -0.72 -18.33 -12.20
CA PRO A 20 -1.06 -17.74 -10.91
C PRO A 20 -2.42 -17.05 -10.89
N LEU A 21 -3.06 -16.84 -12.04
CA LEU A 21 -4.29 -16.08 -12.22
C LEU A 21 -5.47 -16.95 -12.63
N THR A 22 -6.63 -16.66 -12.05
CA THR A 22 -7.91 -17.20 -12.49
C THR A 22 -8.33 -16.65 -13.87
N PRO A 23 -9.27 -17.28 -14.56
CA PRO A 23 -9.80 -16.76 -15.84
C PRO A 23 -10.47 -15.38 -15.71
N SER A 24 -10.90 -14.98 -14.53
CA SER A 24 -11.55 -13.68 -14.28
C SER A 24 -10.60 -12.49 -14.20
N ALA A 25 -9.28 -12.73 -14.19
CA ALA A 25 -8.28 -11.65 -14.15
C ALA A 25 -8.33 -10.78 -15.41
N GLY A 26 -8.02 -9.49 -15.24
CA GLY A 26 -7.93 -8.52 -16.35
C GLY A 26 -7.07 -9.02 -17.51
N ASP A 27 -7.33 -8.53 -18.71
CA ASP A 27 -6.77 -9.00 -20.00
C ASP A 27 -5.48 -8.28 -20.42
N ASP A 28 -4.90 -7.44 -19.57
CA ASP A 28 -3.65 -6.73 -19.86
C ASP A 28 -2.48 -7.73 -19.97
N ALA A 29 -2.12 -8.06 -21.22
CA ALA A 29 -1.08 -9.05 -21.52
C ALA A 29 0.26 -8.70 -20.86
N ARG A 30 0.66 -7.42 -20.88
CA ARG A 30 1.93 -6.97 -20.29
C ARG A 30 1.94 -7.16 -18.76
N ALA A 31 0.84 -6.85 -18.08
CA ALA A 31 0.73 -7.08 -16.65
C ALA A 31 0.71 -8.57 -16.30
N ARG A 32 0.05 -9.40 -17.14
CA ARG A 32 0.06 -10.87 -16.98
C ARG A 32 1.44 -11.46 -17.16
N ASP A 33 2.18 -11.02 -18.18
CA ASP A 33 3.56 -11.47 -18.44
C ASP A 33 4.48 -11.05 -17.29
N ALA A 34 4.36 -9.81 -16.81
CA ALA A 34 5.13 -9.31 -15.67
C ALA A 34 4.83 -10.12 -14.39
N LEU A 35 3.56 -10.37 -14.07
CA LEU A 35 3.19 -11.17 -12.90
C LEU A 35 3.71 -12.60 -13.02
N SER A 36 3.59 -13.22 -14.19
CA SER A 36 4.11 -14.58 -14.44
C SER A 36 5.62 -14.66 -14.23
N PHE A 37 6.35 -13.65 -14.70
CA PHE A 37 7.81 -13.55 -14.53
C PHE A 37 8.21 -13.35 -13.07
N LEU A 38 7.39 -12.66 -12.26
CA LEU A 38 7.71 -12.32 -10.87
C LEU A 38 7.14 -13.31 -9.84
N SER A 39 6.38 -14.34 -10.25
CA SER A 39 5.68 -15.25 -9.35
C SER A 39 6.32 -16.64 -9.31
N TYR A 40 6.81 -17.04 -8.14
CA TYR A 40 7.42 -18.33 -7.89
C TYR A 40 6.79 -19.02 -6.67
N GLN A 41 7.01 -20.35 -6.54
CA GLN A 41 6.48 -21.13 -5.42
C GLN A 41 7.07 -20.69 -4.08
N ASP A 42 8.36 -20.32 -4.08
CA ASP A 42 9.09 -19.94 -2.87
C ASP A 42 8.92 -18.48 -2.46
N LYS A 43 8.64 -17.61 -3.44
CA LYS A 43 8.50 -16.16 -3.22
C LYS A 43 8.00 -15.44 -4.45
N PHE A 44 7.47 -14.23 -4.25
CA PHE A 44 7.28 -13.27 -5.32
C PHE A 44 8.46 -12.31 -5.34
N LEU A 45 8.90 -11.93 -6.54
CA LEU A 45 9.95 -10.93 -6.73
C LEU A 45 9.31 -9.55 -6.87
N ALA A 46 9.89 -8.53 -6.24
CA ALA A 46 9.30 -7.20 -6.24
C ALA A 46 9.34 -6.52 -7.61
N GLY A 47 10.45 -6.64 -8.35
CA GLY A 47 10.48 -6.07 -9.68
C GLY A 47 11.80 -6.12 -10.41
N SER A 48 11.76 -5.72 -11.69
CA SER A 48 12.88 -5.81 -12.60
C SER A 48 14.07 -4.96 -12.20
N TRP A 49 15.22 -5.42 -12.63
CA TRP A 49 16.58 -4.95 -12.44
C TRP A 49 17.04 -4.92 -10.99
N ARG A 50 16.54 -3.98 -10.15
CA ARG A 50 17.08 -3.71 -8.82
C ARG A 50 16.43 -4.54 -7.72
N PHE A 51 15.19 -5.02 -7.92
CA PHE A 51 14.36 -5.64 -6.90
C PHE A 51 13.97 -7.07 -7.27
N ASN A 52 14.85 -7.80 -7.97
CA ASN A 52 14.62 -9.19 -8.37
C ASN A 52 14.82 -10.18 -7.21
N THR A 53 14.25 -9.84 -6.08
CA THR A 53 14.26 -10.66 -4.88
C THR A 53 12.96 -10.47 -4.09
N TYR A 54 12.86 -11.10 -2.91
CA TYR A 54 11.72 -10.99 -2.03
C TYR A 54 11.66 -9.61 -1.37
N PHE A 55 10.46 -9.03 -1.38
CA PHE A 55 10.07 -7.91 -0.56
C PHE A 55 8.73 -8.22 0.10
N GLY A 56 8.65 -8.10 1.43
CA GLY A 56 7.46 -8.43 2.22
C GLY A 56 6.27 -7.56 1.88
N ARG A 57 6.48 -6.24 1.85
CA ARG A 57 5.47 -5.24 1.52
C ARG A 57 4.89 -5.46 0.14
N ASP A 58 5.76 -5.56 -0.88
CA ASP A 58 5.36 -5.74 -2.27
C ASP A 58 4.54 -7.01 -2.46
N THR A 59 4.99 -8.10 -1.84
CA THR A 59 4.29 -9.40 -1.85
C THR A 59 2.90 -9.27 -1.21
N LEU A 60 2.81 -8.67 -0.01
CA LEU A 60 1.57 -8.60 0.76
C LEU A 60 0.56 -7.64 0.14
N ILE A 61 0.98 -6.44 -0.28
CA ILE A 61 0.10 -5.46 -0.95
C ILE A 61 -0.39 -6.01 -2.29
N SER A 62 0.51 -6.61 -3.07
CA SER A 62 0.13 -7.17 -4.37
C SER A 62 -0.84 -8.33 -4.21
N ALA A 63 -0.58 -9.25 -3.29
CA ALA A 63 -1.48 -10.37 -3.02
C ALA A 63 -2.85 -9.90 -2.50
N LEU A 64 -2.90 -8.85 -1.65
CA LEU A 64 -4.15 -8.23 -1.18
C LEU A 64 -5.00 -7.68 -2.34
N LEU A 65 -4.38 -6.93 -3.25
CA LEU A 65 -5.08 -6.30 -4.37
C LEU A 65 -5.43 -7.30 -5.48
N LEU A 66 -4.61 -8.34 -5.66
CA LEU A 66 -4.83 -9.41 -6.63
C LEU A 66 -5.70 -10.56 -6.09
N ALA A 67 -5.97 -10.62 -4.77
CA ALA A 67 -6.70 -11.72 -4.14
C ALA A 67 -7.98 -12.15 -4.89
N PRO A 68 -8.80 -11.24 -5.47
CA PRO A 68 -9.99 -11.65 -6.21
C PRO A 68 -9.72 -12.48 -7.48
N VAL A 69 -8.50 -12.46 -7.99
CA VAL A 69 -8.11 -13.07 -9.28
C VAL A 69 -6.89 -13.98 -9.18
N LEU A 70 -6.29 -14.13 -8.01
CA LEU A 70 -5.23 -15.11 -7.80
C LEU A 70 -5.81 -16.51 -7.62
N GLU A 71 -5.14 -17.50 -8.21
CA GLU A 71 -5.38 -18.90 -7.85
C GLU A 71 -5.02 -19.13 -6.37
N PRO A 72 -5.74 -19.96 -5.64
CA PRO A 72 -5.48 -20.21 -4.22
C PRO A 72 -4.04 -20.60 -3.91
N GLN A 73 -3.38 -21.36 -4.79
CA GLN A 73 -1.97 -21.72 -4.63
C GLN A 73 -1.04 -20.50 -4.67
N ALA A 74 -1.34 -19.50 -5.49
CA ALA A 74 -0.54 -18.28 -5.55
C ALA A 74 -0.67 -17.46 -4.26
N VAL A 75 -1.87 -17.40 -3.67
CA VAL A 75 -2.07 -16.76 -2.36
C VAL A 75 -1.31 -17.52 -1.26
N GLU A 76 -1.36 -18.86 -1.27
CA GLU A 76 -0.58 -19.69 -0.35
C GLU A 76 0.92 -19.44 -0.47
N SER A 77 1.44 -19.37 -1.70
CA SER A 77 2.87 -19.07 -1.95
C SER A 77 3.24 -17.67 -1.43
N ALA A 78 2.40 -16.67 -1.64
CA ALA A 78 2.62 -15.33 -1.12
C ALA A 78 2.68 -15.32 0.42
N ILE A 79 1.72 -15.95 1.09
CA ILE A 79 1.70 -16.04 2.56
C ILE A 79 2.89 -16.87 3.07
N ALA A 80 3.16 -18.03 2.49
CA ALA A 80 4.25 -18.91 2.89
C ALA A 80 5.61 -18.21 2.78
N SER A 81 5.83 -17.45 1.70
CA SER A 81 7.09 -16.72 1.50
C SER A 81 7.39 -15.73 2.63
N VAL A 82 6.34 -15.11 3.19
CA VAL A 82 6.46 -14.19 4.33
C VAL A 82 6.68 -14.98 5.64
N LEU A 83 5.90 -16.05 5.85
CA LEU A 83 6.02 -16.89 7.05
C LEU A 83 7.41 -17.51 7.20
N ASP A 84 8.04 -17.90 6.09
CA ASP A 84 9.38 -18.48 6.03
C ASP A 84 10.48 -17.49 6.46
N ARG A 85 10.22 -16.20 6.37
CA ARG A 85 11.16 -15.12 6.59
C ARG A 85 10.87 -14.30 7.85
N LEU A 86 9.92 -14.75 8.69
CA LEU A 86 9.64 -14.06 9.94
C LEU A 86 10.84 -14.10 10.89
N ALA A 87 11.06 -12.98 11.56
CA ALA A 87 11.99 -12.92 12.69
C ALA A 87 11.51 -13.85 13.83
N PRO A 88 12.40 -14.24 14.76
CA PRO A 88 12.02 -15.06 15.92
C PRO A 88 10.90 -14.46 16.78
N ASN A 89 10.77 -13.14 16.82
CA ASN A 89 9.71 -12.42 17.55
C ASN A 89 8.42 -12.25 16.73
N GLY A 90 8.41 -12.59 15.43
CA GLY A 90 7.24 -12.49 14.56
C GLY A 90 7.22 -11.28 13.62
N GLU A 91 8.24 -10.42 13.62
CA GLU A 91 8.37 -9.33 12.65
C GLU A 91 8.51 -9.87 11.23
N VAL A 92 7.90 -9.17 10.27
CA VAL A 92 8.00 -9.49 8.85
C VAL A 92 9.30 -8.94 8.27
N ALA A 93 10.01 -9.77 7.49
CA ALA A 93 11.15 -9.29 6.73
C ALA A 93 10.68 -8.37 5.60
N HIS A 94 11.22 -7.16 5.57
CA HIS A 94 10.94 -6.22 4.48
C HIS A 94 11.58 -6.67 3.17
N GLU A 95 12.86 -6.97 3.20
CA GLU A 95 13.64 -7.44 2.05
C GLU A 95 14.64 -8.53 2.43
N GLU A 96 15.17 -9.22 1.43
CA GLU A 96 16.26 -10.17 1.59
C GLU A 96 17.46 -9.76 0.71
N ASP A 97 18.65 -9.75 1.30
CA ASP A 97 19.90 -9.76 0.55
C ASP A 97 20.26 -11.22 0.21
N ILE A 98 20.49 -11.51 -1.06
CA ILE A 98 20.91 -12.80 -1.59
C ILE A 98 22.18 -12.69 -2.41
N GLY A 99 22.81 -13.82 -2.74
CA GLY A 99 23.99 -13.89 -3.59
C GLY A 99 25.15 -13.04 -3.07
N GLU A 100 25.72 -12.21 -3.93
CA GLU A 100 26.85 -11.34 -3.56
C GLU A 100 26.47 -10.24 -2.56
N PHE A 101 25.24 -9.75 -2.57
CA PHE A 101 24.76 -8.76 -1.59
C PHE A 101 24.74 -9.36 -0.20
N ALA A 102 24.27 -10.61 -0.04
CA ALA A 102 24.33 -11.33 1.23
C ALA A 102 25.79 -11.52 1.69
N VAL A 103 26.71 -11.89 0.79
CA VAL A 103 28.13 -12.02 1.12
C VAL A 103 28.70 -10.71 1.61
N LEU A 104 28.45 -9.60 0.93
CA LEU A 104 28.93 -8.29 1.32
C LEU A 104 28.37 -7.83 2.67
N ARG A 105 27.09 -8.09 2.92
CA ARG A 105 26.45 -7.76 4.19
C ARG A 105 26.98 -8.61 5.34
N ASN A 106 27.09 -9.93 5.12
CA ASN A 106 27.67 -10.84 6.12
C ASN A 106 29.11 -10.46 6.47
N LEU A 107 29.94 -10.04 5.48
CA LEU A 107 31.30 -9.53 5.74
C LEU A 107 31.29 -8.25 6.57
N ARG A 108 30.44 -7.28 6.25
CA ARG A 108 30.32 -6.01 7.00
C ARG A 108 29.88 -6.25 8.45
N GLU A 109 29.02 -7.23 8.67
CA GLU A 109 28.49 -7.58 9.99
C GLU A 109 29.36 -8.60 10.74
N GLY A 110 30.55 -8.95 10.22
CA GLY A 110 31.53 -9.80 10.88
C GLY A 110 31.18 -11.30 10.88
N ARG A 111 30.20 -11.74 10.09
CA ARG A 111 29.76 -13.13 9.99
C ARG A 111 30.60 -13.98 9.00
N GLY A 112 31.55 -13.35 8.31
CA GLY A 112 32.40 -14.02 7.33
C GLY A 112 31.85 -14.00 5.90
N ARG A 113 32.61 -14.62 4.98
CA ARG A 113 32.26 -14.67 3.55
C ARG A 113 31.27 -15.84 3.29
N ILE A 114 30.02 -15.63 3.65
CA ILE A 114 28.94 -16.61 3.47
C ILE A 114 27.79 -15.99 2.68
N ALA A 115 27.12 -16.81 1.86
CA ALA A 115 26.00 -16.39 1.00
C ALA A 115 24.63 -16.66 1.66
N THR A 116 24.59 -16.98 2.95
CA THR A 116 23.31 -17.12 3.67
C THR A 116 22.52 -15.84 3.54
N PRO A 117 21.24 -15.90 3.13
CA PRO A 117 20.38 -14.72 3.01
C PRO A 117 20.34 -13.89 4.29
N VAL A 118 20.31 -12.59 4.15
CA VAL A 118 20.20 -11.65 5.27
C VAL A 118 18.90 -10.87 5.10
N TYR A 119 18.10 -10.84 6.14
CA TYR A 119 16.79 -10.19 6.13
C TYR A 119 16.84 -8.84 6.83
N ASP A 120 16.12 -7.84 6.29
CA ASP A 120 15.90 -6.55 6.94
C ASP A 120 14.53 -6.52 7.63
N TYR A 121 14.53 -6.24 8.91
CA TYR A 121 13.33 -6.06 9.74
C TYR A 121 13.16 -4.59 10.16
N GLY A 122 13.69 -3.66 9.39
CA GLY A 122 13.72 -2.23 9.73
C GLY A 122 12.41 -1.49 9.53
N MET A 123 11.54 -2.00 8.67
CA MET A 123 10.22 -1.41 8.41
C MET A 123 9.20 -1.81 9.51
N VAL A 124 8.09 -1.09 9.57
CA VAL A 124 7.03 -1.32 10.56
C VAL A 124 5.67 -1.61 9.92
N ASP A 125 5.46 -1.23 8.67
CA ASP A 125 4.21 -1.44 7.94
C ASP A 125 4.02 -2.90 7.50
N ASP A 126 5.09 -3.58 7.12
CA ASP A 126 5.08 -4.99 6.73
C ASP A 126 4.41 -5.88 7.78
N ASP A 127 4.71 -5.61 9.06
CA ASP A 127 4.23 -6.40 10.20
C ASP A 127 2.70 -6.51 10.27
N PHE A 128 1.99 -5.46 9.81
CA PHE A 128 0.54 -5.33 9.91
C PHE A 128 -0.22 -5.73 8.64
N LEU A 129 0.46 -6.07 7.55
CA LEU A 129 -0.18 -6.46 6.28
C LEU A 129 -0.57 -7.94 6.23
N LEU A 130 0.25 -8.82 6.86
CA LEU A 130 0.08 -10.27 6.78
C LEU A 130 -1.26 -10.74 7.35
N ALA A 131 -1.67 -10.23 8.51
CA ALA A 131 -2.93 -10.58 9.15
C ALA A 131 -4.15 -10.30 8.24
N SER A 132 -4.14 -9.15 7.57
CA SER A 132 -5.22 -8.72 6.65
C SER A 132 -5.33 -9.64 5.44
N LEU A 133 -4.20 -10.02 4.82
CA LEU A 133 -4.17 -10.96 3.71
C LEU A 133 -4.62 -12.36 4.14
N ALA A 134 -4.08 -12.86 5.25
CA ALA A 134 -4.41 -14.18 5.77
C ALA A 134 -5.92 -14.29 6.10
N ALA A 135 -6.48 -13.36 6.86
CA ALA A 135 -7.90 -13.35 7.18
C ALA A 135 -8.78 -13.17 5.94
N GLY A 136 -8.39 -12.28 5.02
CA GLY A 136 -9.11 -12.04 3.77
C GLY A 136 -9.25 -13.30 2.92
N TRP A 137 -8.18 -14.10 2.81
CA TRP A 137 -8.21 -15.33 2.05
C TRP A 137 -8.82 -16.50 2.83
N MET A 138 -8.34 -16.77 4.05
CA MET A 138 -8.72 -17.96 4.83
C MET A 138 -10.21 -17.98 5.23
N LEU A 139 -10.81 -16.79 5.37
CA LEU A 139 -12.19 -16.62 5.84
C LEU A 139 -13.15 -16.16 4.74
N SER A 140 -12.73 -16.15 3.47
CA SER A 140 -13.54 -15.64 2.36
C SER A 140 -14.75 -16.53 2.05
N ASP A 141 -14.57 -17.85 2.12
CA ASP A 141 -15.61 -18.87 1.90
C ASP A 141 -15.22 -20.22 2.54
N GLU A 142 -16.13 -21.18 2.55
CA GLU A 142 -15.90 -22.50 3.15
C GLU A 142 -14.80 -23.30 2.43
N ARG A 143 -14.67 -23.16 1.11
CA ARG A 143 -13.63 -23.85 0.32
C ARG A 143 -12.24 -23.36 0.70
N ASN A 144 -12.09 -22.06 0.78
CA ASN A 144 -10.82 -21.45 1.21
C ASN A 144 -10.54 -21.75 2.68
N ARG A 145 -11.56 -21.79 3.55
CA ARG A 145 -11.40 -22.20 4.94
C ARG A 145 -10.88 -23.63 5.08
N ALA A 146 -11.43 -24.59 4.34
CA ALA A 146 -10.96 -25.98 4.34
C ALA A 146 -9.54 -26.12 3.77
N ARG A 147 -9.19 -25.29 2.79
CA ARG A 147 -7.84 -25.21 2.24
C ARG A 147 -6.85 -24.60 3.24
N ALA A 148 -7.26 -23.53 3.92
CA ALA A 148 -6.48 -22.87 4.96
C ALA A 148 -6.08 -23.81 6.10
N SER A 149 -6.98 -24.69 6.54
CA SER A 149 -6.64 -25.68 7.57
C SER A 149 -5.47 -26.60 7.15
N ARG A 150 -5.46 -27.05 5.88
CA ARG A 150 -4.34 -27.84 5.35
C ARG A 150 -3.06 -27.04 5.21
N PHE A 151 -3.17 -25.78 4.73
CA PHE A 151 -2.05 -24.87 4.62
C PHE A 151 -1.39 -24.59 5.99
N LEU A 152 -2.19 -24.30 7.01
CA LEU A 152 -1.70 -24.02 8.37
C LEU A 152 -1.02 -25.22 9.01
N ALA A 153 -1.55 -26.44 8.79
CA ALA A 153 -0.93 -27.70 9.23
C ALA A 153 0.37 -28.02 8.45
N GLY A 154 0.53 -27.48 7.27
CA GLY A 154 1.73 -27.58 6.43
C GLY A 154 2.96 -26.97 7.12
N ARG A 155 4.13 -27.28 6.55
CA ARG A 155 5.40 -26.76 7.04
C ARG A 155 6.07 -25.93 5.96
N SER A 156 6.64 -24.85 6.39
CA SER A 156 7.48 -23.98 5.58
C SER A 156 8.88 -24.60 5.36
N SER A 157 9.71 -23.93 4.58
CA SER A 157 11.09 -24.36 4.29
C SER A 157 11.96 -24.46 5.56
N ASN A 158 11.69 -23.65 6.57
CA ASN A 158 12.35 -23.69 7.88
C ASN A 158 11.83 -24.79 8.81
N ARG A 159 10.91 -25.66 8.35
CA ARG A 159 10.26 -26.76 9.05
C ARG A 159 9.29 -26.37 10.17
N GLU A 160 9.04 -25.08 10.38
CA GLU A 160 7.98 -24.63 11.27
C GLU A 160 6.59 -24.87 10.64
N ARG A 161 5.55 -25.13 11.42
CA ARG A 161 4.18 -25.16 10.92
C ARG A 161 3.73 -23.75 10.54
N ASN A 162 3.10 -23.59 9.38
CA ASN A 162 2.62 -22.29 8.92
C ASN A 162 1.67 -21.63 9.94
N GLY A 163 0.83 -22.41 10.61
CA GLY A 163 -0.06 -21.92 11.67
C GLY A 163 0.68 -21.38 12.88
N ALA A 164 1.79 -22.01 13.28
CA ALA A 164 2.61 -21.53 14.40
C ALA A 164 3.36 -20.23 14.02
N ALA A 165 3.91 -20.17 12.81
CA ALA A 165 4.54 -18.96 12.30
C ALA A 165 3.54 -17.79 12.22
N LEU A 166 2.34 -18.04 11.70
CA LEU A 166 1.27 -17.02 11.64
C LEU A 166 0.87 -16.57 13.06
N ALA A 167 0.68 -17.51 14.00
CA ALA A 167 0.35 -17.20 15.40
C ALA A 167 1.40 -16.29 16.05
N ARG A 168 2.68 -16.50 15.74
CA ARG A 168 3.79 -15.68 16.21
C ARG A 168 3.73 -14.24 15.69
N ASN A 169 3.46 -14.05 14.39
CA ASN A 169 3.26 -12.70 13.83
C ASN A 169 2.03 -12.01 14.43
N LEU A 170 0.89 -12.71 14.53
CA LEU A 170 -0.32 -12.14 15.13
C LEU A 170 -0.10 -11.72 16.60
N THR A 171 0.71 -12.47 17.35
CA THR A 171 1.09 -12.10 18.72
C THR A 171 1.92 -10.81 18.71
N TRP A 172 2.91 -10.71 17.83
CA TRP A 172 3.69 -9.50 17.64
C TRP A 172 2.82 -8.28 17.29
N VAL A 173 1.86 -8.44 16.39
CA VAL A 173 0.89 -7.39 16.01
C VAL A 173 0.15 -6.86 17.24
N VAL A 174 -0.42 -7.75 18.07
CA VAL A 174 -1.19 -7.34 19.25
C VAL A 174 -0.30 -6.68 20.29
N GLU A 175 0.87 -7.23 20.56
CA GLU A 175 1.82 -6.69 21.54
C GLU A 175 2.34 -5.29 21.12
N SER A 176 2.66 -5.12 19.84
CA SER A 176 3.12 -3.82 19.29
C SER A 176 2.05 -2.74 19.41
N ALA A 177 0.78 -3.11 19.29
CA ALA A 177 -0.36 -2.20 19.38
C ALA A 177 -0.84 -1.94 20.83
N ALA A 178 -0.43 -2.75 21.80
CA ALA A 178 -1.02 -2.76 23.14
C ALA A 178 -0.88 -1.45 23.93
N ARG A 179 0.22 -0.73 23.75
CA ARG A 179 0.46 0.53 24.47
C ARG A 179 -0.57 1.59 24.11
N PHE A 180 -0.82 1.79 22.82
CA PHE A 180 -1.81 2.75 22.37
C PHE A 180 -3.24 2.30 22.73
N ALA A 181 -3.54 1.01 22.56
CA ALA A 181 -4.85 0.48 22.94
C ALA A 181 -5.18 0.77 24.42
N LYS A 182 -4.18 0.70 25.31
CA LYS A 182 -4.33 0.99 26.74
C LYS A 182 -4.42 2.49 27.04
N VAL A 183 -3.58 3.31 26.38
CA VAL A 183 -3.49 4.76 26.59
C VAL A 183 -3.32 5.44 25.22
N PRO A 184 -4.42 5.84 24.56
CA PRO A 184 -4.37 6.52 23.27
C PRO A 184 -3.65 7.87 23.38
N SER A 185 -2.41 7.90 22.89
CA SER A 185 -1.59 9.11 22.83
C SER A 185 -0.56 8.98 21.72
N VAL A 186 -0.05 10.10 21.20
CA VAL A 186 0.95 10.13 20.13
C VAL A 186 2.17 9.26 20.44
N LEU A 187 2.69 9.35 21.67
CA LEU A 187 3.90 8.63 22.08
C LEU A 187 3.73 7.10 22.13
N ASN A 188 2.50 6.62 22.08
CA ASN A 188 2.17 5.19 22.06
C ASN A 188 1.80 4.67 20.69
N LEU A 189 1.79 5.52 19.65
CA LEU A 189 1.66 5.12 18.26
C LEU A 189 2.85 4.24 17.83
N VAL A 190 2.63 3.44 16.80
CA VAL A 190 3.71 2.70 16.13
C VAL A 190 4.57 3.72 15.35
N GLY A 191 5.79 3.91 15.78
CA GLY A 191 6.74 4.83 15.16
C GLY A 191 7.82 4.10 14.40
N ILE A 192 8.54 4.85 13.55
CA ILE A 192 9.77 4.38 12.90
C ILE A 192 10.73 3.85 13.96
N LYS A 193 11.37 2.72 13.70
CA LYS A 193 12.30 2.05 14.63
C LYS A 193 13.48 2.96 14.97
N PRO A 194 13.99 2.90 16.21
CA PRO A 194 15.14 3.71 16.61
C PRO A 194 16.35 3.52 15.68
N GLY A 195 16.99 4.63 15.31
CA GLY A 195 18.15 4.63 14.39
C GLY A 195 17.81 4.47 12.90
N ARG A 196 16.52 4.34 12.55
CA ARG A 196 16.06 4.34 11.15
C ARG A 196 15.49 5.71 10.77
N MET A 197 15.64 6.06 9.50
CA MET A 197 15.05 7.28 8.91
C MET A 197 13.74 7.00 8.19
N THR A 198 13.51 5.75 7.85
CA THR A 198 12.32 5.24 7.12
C THR A 198 11.72 4.06 7.85
N GLY A 199 10.45 3.77 7.63
CA GLY A 199 9.78 2.68 8.34
C GLY A 199 8.46 2.22 7.71
N ASN A 200 8.07 2.81 6.56
CA ASN A 200 6.88 2.41 5.81
C ASN A 200 7.12 2.52 4.31
N TRP A 201 6.10 2.33 3.49
CA TRP A 201 6.20 2.36 2.03
C TRP A 201 6.79 3.66 1.45
N ARG A 202 6.78 4.75 2.23
CA ARG A 202 7.45 6.01 1.85
C ARG A 202 8.89 6.03 2.32
N ASP A 203 9.66 5.09 1.84
CA ASP A 203 11.00 4.73 2.33
C ASP A 203 12.16 5.57 1.79
N SER A 204 11.89 6.68 1.12
CA SER A 204 12.89 7.71 0.90
C SER A 204 13.09 8.59 2.13
N GLU A 205 14.25 9.21 2.27
CA GLU A 205 14.64 10.04 3.42
C GLU A 205 13.59 11.12 3.78
N GLN A 206 12.96 11.70 2.77
CA GLN A 206 11.93 12.73 2.94
C GLN A 206 10.50 12.20 2.85
N GLY A 207 10.31 10.90 2.59
CA GLY A 207 9.01 10.32 2.25
C GLY A 207 7.90 10.58 3.25
N LEU A 208 8.23 10.68 4.55
CA LEU A 208 7.34 11.06 5.64
C LEU A 208 7.46 12.53 6.07
N GLY A 209 8.17 13.37 5.30
CA GLY A 209 8.43 14.75 5.71
C GLY A 209 9.19 14.85 7.03
N LYS A 210 10.08 13.91 7.30
CA LYS A 210 10.80 13.73 8.58
C LYS A 210 9.88 13.50 9.78
N GLY A 211 8.64 13.01 9.54
CA GLY A 211 7.76 12.54 10.60
C GLY A 211 8.19 11.18 11.12
N ARG A 212 7.77 10.88 12.34
CA ARG A 212 8.08 9.62 13.03
C ARG A 212 6.94 8.62 12.98
N PHE A 213 5.71 9.11 13.03
CA PHE A 213 4.51 8.29 13.09
C PHE A 213 3.75 8.44 11.77
N ALA A 214 3.77 7.39 10.96
CA ALA A 214 3.13 7.38 9.65
C ALA A 214 1.62 7.20 9.75
N TYR A 215 0.85 7.92 8.94
CA TYR A 215 -0.61 7.84 8.91
C TYR A 215 -1.11 6.45 8.52
N ASP A 216 -0.62 5.92 7.38
CA ASP A 216 -1.03 4.61 6.86
C ASP A 216 -0.89 3.49 7.90
N VAL A 217 0.25 3.43 8.58
CA VAL A 217 0.50 2.45 9.64
C VAL A 217 -0.53 2.58 10.75
N ASN A 218 -0.67 3.79 11.31
CA ASN A 218 -1.41 3.98 12.54
C ASN A 218 -2.94 4.10 12.35
N ALA A 219 -3.37 4.73 11.26
CA ALA A 219 -4.79 4.95 11.00
C ALA A 219 -5.47 3.83 10.19
N ALA A 220 -4.67 2.97 9.52
CA ALA A 220 -5.21 1.94 8.64
C ALA A 220 -4.66 0.54 8.94
N LEU A 221 -3.34 0.34 8.88
CA LEU A 221 -2.75 -1.00 8.93
C LEU A 221 -2.89 -1.66 10.30
N VAL A 222 -2.55 -0.95 11.38
CA VAL A 222 -2.66 -1.50 12.75
C VAL A 222 -4.10 -1.89 13.10
N PRO A 223 -5.13 -1.02 12.98
CA PRO A 223 -6.50 -1.41 13.32
C PRO A 223 -7.01 -2.55 12.42
N ALA A 224 -6.63 -2.59 11.14
CA ALA A 224 -7.01 -3.66 10.23
C ALA A 224 -6.38 -5.01 10.61
N ALA A 225 -5.09 -5.00 10.97
CA ALA A 225 -4.39 -6.20 11.41
C ALA A 225 -4.97 -6.76 12.71
N LEU A 226 -5.31 -5.91 13.66
CA LEU A 226 -5.95 -6.29 14.92
C LEU A 226 -7.34 -6.91 14.68
N GLU A 227 -8.18 -6.31 13.84
CA GLU A 227 -9.48 -6.87 13.49
C GLU A 227 -9.35 -8.19 12.73
N ALA A 228 -8.40 -8.29 11.80
CA ALA A 228 -8.08 -9.53 11.10
C ALA A 228 -7.62 -10.63 12.08
N THR A 229 -6.78 -10.28 13.05
CA THR A 229 -6.34 -11.18 14.13
C THR A 229 -7.50 -11.71 14.96
N ALA A 230 -8.41 -10.82 15.36
CA ALA A 230 -9.61 -11.21 16.11
C ALA A 230 -10.49 -12.18 15.31
N ARG A 231 -10.70 -11.91 14.03
CA ARG A 231 -11.48 -12.80 13.13
C ARG A 231 -10.83 -14.17 12.94
N LEU A 232 -9.51 -14.22 12.80
CA LEU A 232 -8.76 -15.48 12.70
C LEU A 232 -8.85 -16.28 14.00
N LEU A 233 -8.75 -15.62 15.16
CA LEU A 233 -8.93 -16.27 16.47
C LEU A 233 -10.35 -16.85 16.60
N ASP A 234 -11.38 -16.06 16.34
CA ASP A 234 -12.79 -16.47 16.44
C ASP A 234 -13.14 -17.61 15.48
N SER A 235 -12.42 -17.71 14.36
CA SER A 235 -12.64 -18.79 13.39
C SER A 235 -12.28 -20.19 13.90
N GLY A 236 -11.43 -20.29 14.93
CA GLY A 236 -10.89 -21.55 15.43
C GLY A 236 -9.78 -22.17 14.58
N LEU A 237 -9.42 -21.56 13.43
CA LEU A 237 -8.37 -22.09 12.54
C LEU A 237 -6.98 -22.17 13.19
N LEU A 238 -6.75 -21.35 14.22
CA LEU A 238 -5.47 -21.26 14.92
C LEU A 238 -5.40 -22.08 16.21
N ASP A 239 -6.48 -22.76 16.60
CA ASP A 239 -6.60 -23.37 17.94
C ASP A 239 -5.48 -24.37 18.29
N GLU A 240 -5.04 -25.17 17.34
CA GLU A 240 -3.97 -26.15 17.56
C GLU A 240 -2.55 -25.57 17.51
N PHE A 241 -2.40 -24.30 17.11
CA PHE A 241 -1.11 -23.63 16.93
C PHE A 241 -0.80 -22.61 18.03
N LEU A 242 -1.78 -22.30 18.90
CA LEU A 242 -1.65 -21.32 19.96
C LEU A 242 -1.31 -21.96 21.29
N ASP A 243 -0.25 -21.48 21.92
CA ASP A 243 -0.04 -21.73 23.34
C ASP A 243 -0.98 -20.88 24.22
N VAL A 244 -0.89 -21.07 25.55
CA VAL A 244 -1.78 -20.40 26.53
C VAL A 244 -1.56 -18.89 26.54
N ASP A 245 -0.31 -18.45 26.43
CA ASP A 245 0.05 -17.03 26.50
C ASP A 245 -0.32 -16.30 25.22
N GLN A 246 -0.04 -16.90 24.06
CA GLN A 246 -0.48 -16.38 22.77
C GLN A 246 -2.00 -16.25 22.70
N ARG A 247 -2.75 -17.27 23.11
CA ARG A 247 -4.21 -17.21 23.16
C ARG A 247 -4.72 -16.08 24.06
N ARG A 248 -4.06 -15.87 25.22
CA ARG A 248 -4.40 -14.76 26.12
C ARG A 248 -4.13 -13.40 25.45
N THR A 249 -2.99 -13.22 24.80
CA THR A 249 -2.62 -11.99 24.09
C THR A 249 -3.62 -11.70 22.97
N LEU A 250 -3.89 -12.69 22.10
CA LEU A 250 -4.76 -12.48 20.93
C LEU A 250 -6.22 -12.15 21.30
N LYS A 251 -6.72 -12.54 22.47
CA LYS A 251 -8.08 -12.19 22.94
C LYS A 251 -8.31 -10.68 23.06
N SER A 252 -7.26 -9.89 23.25
CA SER A 252 -7.36 -8.42 23.32
C SER A 252 -7.45 -7.73 21.96
N ALA A 253 -7.26 -8.46 20.85
CA ALA A 253 -7.13 -7.89 19.52
C ALA A 253 -8.37 -7.07 19.09
N ARG A 254 -9.59 -7.58 19.34
CA ARG A 254 -10.84 -6.90 18.95
C ARG A 254 -11.04 -5.57 19.69
N GLU A 255 -10.85 -5.55 20.99
CA GLU A 255 -10.95 -4.33 21.78
C GLU A 255 -9.89 -3.32 21.36
N SER A 256 -8.65 -3.78 21.17
CA SER A 256 -7.55 -2.96 20.66
C SER A 256 -7.87 -2.39 19.27
N ALA A 257 -8.44 -3.18 18.36
CA ALA A 257 -8.85 -2.70 17.03
C ALA A 257 -9.85 -1.55 17.11
N GLN A 258 -10.85 -1.67 17.99
CA GLN A 258 -11.85 -0.61 18.20
C GLN A 258 -11.23 0.69 18.72
N VAL A 259 -10.33 0.60 19.70
CA VAL A 259 -9.63 1.78 20.23
C VAL A 259 -8.77 2.43 19.14
N TRP A 260 -7.99 1.66 18.41
CA TRP A 260 -7.15 2.17 17.32
C TRP A 260 -7.98 2.83 16.22
N ALA A 261 -9.02 2.18 15.74
CA ALA A 261 -9.88 2.70 14.68
C ALA A 261 -10.57 4.01 15.08
N ALA A 262 -10.95 4.15 16.37
CA ALA A 262 -11.65 5.33 16.86
C ALA A 262 -10.71 6.50 17.21
N GLN A 263 -9.48 6.23 17.66
CA GLN A 263 -8.63 7.26 18.26
C GLN A 263 -7.44 7.65 17.38
N ALA A 264 -6.78 6.68 16.71
CA ALA A 264 -5.55 6.96 15.99
C ALA A 264 -5.73 7.94 14.82
N PRO A 265 -6.75 7.84 13.95
CA PRO A 265 -6.91 8.78 12.84
C PRO A 265 -7.05 10.23 13.29
N ARG A 266 -7.70 10.48 14.43
CA ARG A 266 -7.94 11.83 14.96
C ARG A 266 -6.67 12.58 15.35
N LEU A 267 -5.60 11.86 15.67
CA LEU A 267 -4.31 12.47 15.98
C LEU A 267 -3.68 13.14 14.75
N PHE A 268 -4.08 12.72 13.56
CA PHE A 268 -3.59 13.24 12.28
C PHE A 268 -4.50 14.34 11.70
N ASP A 269 -5.56 14.75 12.39
CA ASP A 269 -6.50 15.77 11.88
C ASP A 269 -5.80 17.11 11.63
N VAL A 270 -6.02 17.65 10.42
CA VAL A 270 -5.56 18.98 10.01
C VAL A 270 -6.75 19.78 9.48
N ASP A 271 -6.99 20.94 10.10
CA ASP A 271 -8.00 21.90 9.67
C ASP A 271 -7.35 23.21 9.26
N VAL A 272 -7.54 23.60 8.01
CA VAL A 272 -7.03 24.86 7.48
C VAL A 272 -8.20 25.77 7.08
N SER A 273 -8.24 26.98 7.62
CA SER A 273 -9.30 27.95 7.26
C SER A 273 -9.37 28.17 5.74
N ALA A 274 -10.58 28.37 5.22
CA ALA A 274 -10.79 28.55 3.79
C ALA A 274 -9.93 29.69 3.17
N ALA A 275 -9.72 30.77 3.93
CA ALA A 275 -8.89 31.90 3.49
C ALA A 275 -7.42 31.48 3.35
N ARG A 276 -6.86 30.81 4.38
CA ARG A 276 -5.47 30.34 4.38
C ARG A 276 -5.24 29.25 3.32
N ALA A 277 -6.18 28.31 3.17
CA ALA A 277 -6.10 27.29 2.11
C ALA A 277 -6.04 27.93 0.72
N ARG A 278 -6.91 28.91 0.41
CA ARG A 278 -6.87 29.62 -0.87
C ARG A 278 -5.55 30.36 -1.11
N GLN A 279 -5.02 31.01 -0.08
CA GLN A 279 -3.75 31.74 -0.16
C GLN A 279 -2.58 30.78 -0.42
N ASN A 280 -2.47 29.70 0.35
CA ASN A 280 -1.38 28.73 0.21
C ASN A 280 -1.43 28.01 -1.16
N ILE A 281 -2.63 27.59 -1.59
CA ILE A 281 -2.83 26.91 -2.85
C ILE A 281 -2.51 27.86 -4.02
N ALA A 282 -2.87 29.15 -3.95
CA ALA A 282 -2.50 30.13 -4.97
C ALA A 282 -0.98 30.35 -5.04
N ALA A 283 -0.33 30.44 -3.89
CA ALA A 283 1.13 30.59 -3.81
C ALA A 283 1.85 29.36 -4.39
N TYR A 284 1.39 28.15 -4.00
CA TYR A 284 1.99 26.91 -4.46
C TYR A 284 1.74 26.64 -5.95
N ALA A 285 0.58 27.01 -6.49
CA ALA A 285 0.30 26.96 -7.92
C ALA A 285 1.30 27.83 -8.71
N LYS A 286 1.58 29.04 -8.21
CA LYS A 286 2.60 29.94 -8.80
C LYS A 286 4.01 29.34 -8.71
N GLU A 287 4.36 28.76 -7.57
CA GLU A 287 5.66 28.12 -7.30
C GLU A 287 5.90 26.93 -8.26
N THR A 288 4.88 26.12 -8.51
CA THR A 288 4.96 24.95 -9.39
C THR A 288 4.68 25.24 -10.86
N GLY A 289 4.27 26.46 -11.20
CA GLY A 289 3.95 26.88 -12.57
C GLY A 289 2.65 26.29 -13.13
N VAL A 290 1.74 25.76 -12.26
CA VAL A 290 0.46 25.21 -12.71
C VAL A 290 -0.67 26.23 -12.62
N ASP A 291 -1.76 26.04 -13.42
CA ASP A 291 -2.96 26.86 -13.27
C ASP A 291 -3.72 26.51 -11.97
N GLY A 292 -3.67 27.40 -11.01
CA GLY A 292 -4.42 27.28 -9.76
C GLY A 292 -5.91 27.63 -9.85
N GLY A 293 -6.41 28.05 -11.01
CA GLY A 293 -7.80 28.53 -11.16
C GLY A 293 -8.82 27.43 -10.86
N ARG A 294 -8.66 26.26 -11.47
CA ARG A 294 -9.54 25.09 -11.24
C ARG A 294 -9.47 24.62 -9.77
N ALA A 295 -8.27 24.55 -9.20
CA ALA A 295 -8.06 24.18 -7.81
C ALA A 295 -8.77 25.14 -6.84
N ARG A 296 -8.60 26.46 -7.04
CA ARG A 296 -9.25 27.47 -6.19
C ARG A 296 -10.78 27.44 -6.28
N ARG A 297 -11.34 27.20 -7.46
CA ARG A 297 -12.80 27.06 -7.64
C ARG A 297 -13.37 25.83 -6.91
N SER A 298 -12.57 24.77 -6.72
CA SER A 298 -12.99 23.58 -5.99
C SER A 298 -13.09 23.80 -4.47
N LEU A 299 -12.50 24.88 -3.93
CA LEU A 299 -12.53 25.21 -2.53
C LEU A 299 -13.85 25.95 -2.18
N LYS A 300 -14.65 25.30 -1.35
CA LYS A 300 -15.86 25.93 -0.76
C LYS A 300 -15.48 26.97 0.29
N SER A 301 -16.46 27.68 0.83
CA SER A 301 -16.25 28.65 1.91
C SER A 301 -16.12 27.99 3.31
N VAL A 302 -15.82 26.71 3.36
CA VAL A 302 -15.59 25.92 4.57
C VAL A 302 -14.10 25.60 4.72
N PRO A 303 -13.62 25.34 5.94
CA PRO A 303 -12.26 24.86 6.17
C PRO A 303 -11.92 23.65 5.29
N LEU A 304 -10.66 23.54 4.91
CA LEU A 304 -10.14 22.35 4.26
C LEU A 304 -9.63 21.41 5.35
N ALA A 305 -10.34 20.30 5.54
CA ALA A 305 -10.01 19.28 6.51
C ALA A 305 -9.46 18.03 5.81
N PHE A 306 -8.40 17.44 6.35
CA PHE A 306 -7.75 16.22 5.86
C PHE A 306 -6.87 15.62 6.96
N HIS A 307 -6.30 14.44 6.77
CA HIS A 307 -5.30 13.90 7.68
C HIS A 307 -3.88 14.24 7.21
N ALA A 308 -2.99 14.53 8.17
CA ALA A 308 -1.58 14.73 7.94
C ALA A 308 -0.90 13.43 7.49
N LEU A 309 0.14 13.55 6.65
CA LEU A 309 0.97 12.43 6.19
C LEU A 309 1.60 11.66 7.35
N SER A 310 2.06 12.37 8.37
CA SER A 310 2.73 11.83 9.53
C SER A 310 2.68 12.85 10.69
N LEU A 311 3.10 12.38 11.87
CA LEU A 311 3.37 13.25 13.03
C LEU A 311 4.86 13.22 13.33
N ASP A 312 5.41 14.33 13.81
CA ASP A 312 6.79 14.40 14.28
C ASP A 312 6.98 13.77 15.69
N ASP A 313 8.19 13.84 16.24
CA ASP A 313 8.52 13.30 17.57
C ASP A 313 7.73 13.97 18.72
N LYS A 314 7.17 15.16 18.49
CA LYS A 314 6.35 15.91 19.45
C LYS A 314 4.87 15.69 19.25
N GLY A 315 4.49 15.00 18.18
CA GLY A 315 3.09 14.79 17.79
C GLY A 315 2.53 15.90 16.92
N GLU A 316 3.36 16.81 16.42
CA GLU A 316 2.89 17.87 15.54
C GLU A 316 2.63 17.30 14.12
N PRO A 317 1.47 17.62 13.52
CA PRO A 317 1.14 17.13 12.19
C PRO A 317 2.06 17.70 11.10
N ILE A 318 2.51 16.83 10.20
CA ILE A 318 3.15 17.22 8.94
C ILE A 318 2.04 17.37 7.89
N PRO A 319 1.57 18.61 7.61
CA PRO A 319 0.31 18.87 6.89
C PRO A 319 0.47 18.72 5.37
N ILE A 320 0.84 17.54 4.93
CA ILE A 320 0.92 17.13 3.54
C ILE A 320 -0.29 16.26 3.24
N LEU A 321 -1.12 16.66 2.27
CA LEU A 321 -2.21 15.83 1.77
C LEU A 321 -1.64 14.67 0.97
N HIS A 322 -2.13 13.45 1.17
CA HIS A 322 -1.53 12.22 0.65
C HIS A 322 -2.56 11.18 0.18
N SER A 323 -2.08 10.19 -0.58
CA SER A 323 -2.91 9.10 -1.13
C SER A 323 -3.16 7.95 -0.15
N ASP A 324 -2.52 7.93 1.02
CA ASP A 324 -2.52 6.79 1.96
C ASP A 324 -3.89 6.49 2.59
N GLU A 325 -4.85 7.41 2.42
CA GLU A 325 -6.26 7.12 2.70
C GLU A 325 -6.78 5.89 1.92
N GLY A 326 -6.15 5.55 0.81
CA GLY A 326 -6.45 4.33 0.06
C GLY A 326 -6.35 3.07 0.93
N PHE A 327 -5.37 2.99 1.83
CA PHE A 327 -5.27 1.88 2.79
C PHE A 327 -6.47 1.82 3.72
N ARG A 328 -6.86 2.97 4.27
CA ARG A 328 -7.99 3.04 5.19
C ARG A 328 -9.30 2.67 4.50
N LEU A 329 -9.52 3.14 3.27
CA LEU A 329 -10.69 2.78 2.48
C LEU A 329 -10.71 1.28 2.10
N LEU A 330 -9.55 0.69 1.84
CA LEU A 330 -9.47 -0.73 1.49
C LEU A 330 -9.60 -1.64 2.71
N LEU A 331 -9.02 -1.29 3.84
CA LEU A 331 -8.83 -2.22 4.96
C LEU A 331 -9.80 -2.00 6.13
N THR A 332 -10.40 -0.81 6.25
CA THR A 332 -11.30 -0.45 7.35
C THR A 332 -12.66 0.05 6.86
N GLU A 333 -13.54 0.42 7.77
CA GLU A 333 -14.86 0.98 7.48
C GLU A 333 -15.02 2.34 8.20
N PRO A 334 -14.44 3.43 7.66
CA PRO A 334 -14.56 4.76 8.25
C PRO A 334 -16.01 5.21 8.33
N ALA A 335 -16.33 6.06 9.31
CA ALA A 335 -17.65 6.68 9.42
C ALA A 335 -17.99 7.51 8.17
N PRO A 336 -19.27 7.67 7.82
CA PRO A 336 -19.68 8.34 6.58
C PRO A 336 -19.18 9.80 6.45
N ASP A 337 -19.09 10.53 7.56
CA ASP A 337 -18.55 11.90 7.60
C ASP A 337 -17.03 11.93 7.36
N GLU A 338 -16.30 10.99 7.92
CA GLU A 338 -14.86 10.82 7.66
C GLU A 338 -14.59 10.44 6.20
N LEU A 339 -15.37 9.49 5.63
CA LEU A 339 -15.31 9.16 4.20
C LEU A 339 -15.51 10.41 3.33
N THR A 340 -16.50 11.21 3.66
CA THR A 340 -16.79 12.45 2.93
C THR A 340 -15.60 13.40 2.98
N ARG A 341 -15.03 13.61 4.16
CA ARG A 341 -13.89 14.49 4.38
C ARG A 341 -12.66 14.05 3.59
N CYS A 342 -12.25 12.79 3.76
CA CYS A 342 -11.05 12.24 3.12
C CYS A 342 -11.16 12.20 1.60
N VAL A 343 -12.24 11.62 1.09
CA VAL A 343 -12.43 11.47 -0.35
C VAL A 343 -12.58 12.84 -1.03
N ALA A 344 -13.36 13.77 -0.44
CA ALA A 344 -13.49 15.10 -1.00
C ALA A 344 -12.17 15.88 -1.01
N ALA A 345 -11.25 15.65 -0.07
CA ALA A 345 -9.93 16.27 -0.08
C ALA A 345 -9.07 15.75 -1.22
N ILE A 346 -9.02 14.42 -1.39
CA ILE A 346 -8.18 13.73 -2.39
C ILE A 346 -8.58 14.08 -3.81
N ILE A 347 -9.88 14.01 -4.14
CA ILE A 347 -10.36 14.13 -5.53
C ILE A 347 -10.37 15.56 -6.07
N ARG A 348 -10.06 16.57 -5.25
CA ARG A 348 -9.92 17.94 -5.78
C ARG A 348 -8.76 18.00 -6.79
N PRO A 349 -8.86 18.90 -7.79
CA PRO A 349 -7.76 19.18 -8.69
C PRO A 349 -6.52 19.66 -7.93
N PHE A 350 -5.35 19.19 -8.31
CA PHE A 350 -4.08 19.73 -7.82
C PHE A 350 -3.95 21.21 -8.18
N PRO A 351 -3.43 22.09 -7.31
CA PRO A 351 -2.87 21.81 -6.00
C PRO A 351 -3.84 21.96 -4.80
N ALA A 352 -5.16 21.87 -4.98
CA ALA A 352 -6.11 21.82 -3.86
C ALA A 352 -6.36 20.39 -3.34
N GLY A 353 -6.09 19.39 -4.15
CA GLY A 353 -6.15 17.97 -3.87
C GLY A 353 -5.03 17.23 -4.55
N LEU A 354 -5.27 15.96 -4.92
CA LEU A 354 -4.25 15.09 -5.52
C LEU A 354 -4.51 14.80 -7.02
N MET A 355 -5.68 15.18 -7.56
CA MET A 355 -6.05 14.78 -8.92
C MET A 355 -5.41 15.68 -9.98
N THR A 356 -4.74 15.03 -10.94
CA THR A 356 -4.24 15.65 -12.18
C THR A 356 -4.82 14.95 -13.40
N ASP A 357 -4.59 15.47 -14.60
CA ASP A 357 -5.01 14.80 -15.85
C ASP A 357 -4.12 13.57 -16.18
N VAL A 358 -3.01 13.39 -15.47
CA VAL A 358 -2.03 12.31 -15.69
C VAL A 358 -1.96 11.29 -14.56
N GLY A 359 -2.83 11.42 -13.56
CA GLY A 359 -2.94 10.48 -12.44
C GLY A 359 -3.18 11.16 -11.10
N LEU A 360 -3.32 10.31 -10.07
CA LEU A 360 -3.42 10.69 -8.66
C LEU A 360 -2.02 10.86 -8.08
N LEU A 361 -1.69 12.06 -7.61
CA LEU A 361 -0.43 12.32 -6.93
C LEU A 361 -0.41 11.65 -5.56
N VAL A 362 0.75 11.16 -5.12
CA VAL A 362 0.87 10.52 -3.80
C VAL A 362 1.05 11.51 -2.66
N ALA A 363 1.48 12.73 -2.95
CA ALA A 363 1.63 13.79 -1.96
C ALA A 363 1.35 15.17 -2.54
N ASN A 364 0.85 16.08 -1.71
CA ASN A 364 0.64 17.49 -2.04
C ASN A 364 1.02 18.37 -0.83
N PRO A 365 2.18 19.04 -0.88
CA PRO A 365 2.67 19.87 0.21
C PRO A 365 2.16 21.31 0.19
N ALA A 366 1.14 21.65 -0.59
CA ALA A 366 0.65 23.03 -0.75
C ALA A 366 0.34 23.74 0.58
N LEU A 367 -0.05 22.98 1.61
CA LEU A 367 -0.42 23.49 2.94
C LEU A 367 0.72 23.39 3.96
N ALA A 368 1.84 22.78 3.59
CA ALA A 368 3.01 22.62 4.43
C ALA A 368 3.95 23.84 4.37
N SER A 369 5.02 23.81 5.18
CA SER A 369 6.06 24.85 5.18
C SER A 369 6.80 24.94 3.84
N ALA A 370 7.45 26.06 3.60
CA ALA A 370 8.26 26.24 2.39
C ALA A 370 9.41 25.21 2.29
N GLU A 371 9.94 24.75 3.41
CA GLU A 371 10.96 23.68 3.46
C GLU A 371 10.37 22.37 2.93
N ARG A 372 9.20 21.94 3.44
CA ARG A 372 8.52 20.73 2.98
C ARG A 372 8.11 20.80 1.52
N ARG A 373 7.67 21.96 1.03
CA ARG A 373 7.35 22.12 -0.39
C ARG A 373 8.56 21.90 -1.29
N ARG A 374 9.78 22.27 -0.85
CA ARG A 374 11.02 22.00 -1.60
C ARG A 374 11.44 20.53 -1.57
N GLU A 375 11.09 19.78 -0.52
CA GLU A 375 11.35 18.35 -0.41
C GLU A 375 10.39 17.50 -1.26
N PHE A 376 9.11 17.87 -1.32
CA PHE A 376 8.05 17.11 -2.01
C PHE A 376 7.79 17.60 -3.43
N THR A 377 8.84 17.68 -4.24
CA THR A 377 8.71 18.10 -5.64
C THR A 377 8.29 16.93 -6.54
N ARG A 378 8.00 17.22 -7.81
CA ARG A 378 7.78 16.22 -8.86
C ARG A 378 9.03 15.42 -9.26
N PHE A 379 10.16 15.71 -8.67
CA PHE A 379 11.44 15.01 -8.86
C PHE A 379 11.83 14.18 -7.62
N ALA A 380 11.07 14.26 -6.55
CA ALA A 380 11.26 13.46 -5.35
C ALA A 380 10.46 12.16 -5.44
N TYR A 381 11.07 11.05 -5.05
CA TYR A 381 10.51 9.70 -5.18
C TYR A 381 9.12 9.55 -4.54
N HIS A 382 8.89 10.13 -3.37
CA HIS A 382 7.59 10.19 -2.70
C HIS A 382 6.98 11.61 -2.69
N GLY A 383 7.37 12.44 -3.66
CA GLY A 383 6.88 13.82 -3.80
C GLY A 383 5.55 13.94 -4.54
N THR A 384 5.41 14.99 -5.34
CA THR A 384 4.24 15.20 -6.19
C THR A 384 4.32 14.37 -7.47
N VAL A 385 4.38 13.07 -7.32
CA VAL A 385 4.48 12.05 -8.38
C VAL A 385 3.29 11.11 -8.34
N VAL A 386 3.12 10.30 -9.37
CA VAL A 386 2.07 9.27 -9.42
C VAL A 386 2.72 7.90 -9.25
N TRP A 387 2.26 7.16 -8.24
CA TRP A 387 2.60 5.76 -8.05
C TRP A 387 1.47 4.88 -8.58
N SER A 388 1.83 3.94 -9.43
CA SER A 388 0.85 3.09 -10.12
C SER A 388 -0.07 2.37 -9.14
N TRP A 389 0.49 1.64 -8.19
CA TRP A 389 -0.27 0.85 -7.23
C TRP A 389 -1.11 1.67 -6.25
N GLN A 390 -0.71 2.91 -5.94
CA GLN A 390 -1.48 3.79 -5.06
C GLN A 390 -2.82 4.20 -5.68
N GLN A 391 -2.86 4.39 -6.99
CA GLN A 391 -4.13 4.61 -7.71
C GLN A 391 -5.01 3.35 -7.64
N ALA A 392 -4.39 2.16 -7.80
CA ALA A 392 -5.08 0.88 -7.70
C ALA A 392 -5.64 0.64 -6.29
N LEU A 393 -4.86 0.95 -5.27
CA LEU A 393 -5.26 0.87 -3.86
C LEU A 393 -6.49 1.75 -3.58
N LEU A 394 -6.47 3.01 -4.03
CA LEU A 394 -7.61 3.91 -3.87
C LEU A 394 -8.84 3.41 -4.65
N ALA A 395 -8.67 2.88 -5.86
CA ALA A 395 -9.76 2.31 -6.65
C ALA A 395 -10.39 1.10 -5.94
N ALA A 396 -9.58 0.18 -5.44
CA ALA A 396 -10.05 -0.98 -4.66
C ALA A 396 -10.77 -0.54 -3.37
N GLY A 397 -10.22 0.46 -2.68
CA GLY A 397 -10.84 1.05 -1.49
C GLY A 397 -12.20 1.66 -1.78
N LEU A 398 -12.34 2.47 -2.84
CA LEU A 398 -13.63 3.04 -3.25
C LEU A 398 -14.65 1.95 -3.59
N GLU A 399 -14.25 0.89 -4.30
CA GLU A 399 -15.13 -0.25 -4.61
C GLU A 399 -15.59 -0.96 -3.34
N ARG A 400 -14.68 -1.18 -2.36
CA ARG A 400 -15.06 -1.76 -1.07
C ARG A 400 -16.08 -0.92 -0.35
N GLN A 401 -15.86 0.39 -0.23
CA GLN A 401 -16.78 1.29 0.47
C GLN A 401 -18.14 1.35 -0.23
N LEU A 402 -18.20 1.33 -1.57
CA LEU A 402 -19.45 1.32 -2.33
C LEU A 402 -20.33 0.07 -2.11
N ARG A 403 -19.74 -1.05 -1.61
CA ARG A 403 -20.50 -2.27 -1.26
C ARG A 403 -21.23 -2.16 0.08
N ARG A 404 -20.90 -1.17 0.91
CA ARG A 404 -21.53 -0.96 2.21
C ARG A 404 -22.98 -0.53 2.05
N ALA A 405 -23.89 -1.14 2.82
CA ALA A 405 -25.32 -0.82 2.80
C ALA A 405 -25.69 0.39 3.69
N ASP A 406 -24.83 0.72 4.66
CA ASP A 406 -25.07 1.75 5.68
C ASP A 406 -24.74 3.18 5.21
N LEU A 407 -24.24 3.36 3.99
CA LEU A 407 -23.82 4.67 3.51
C LEU A 407 -25.01 5.54 3.09
N PRO A 408 -25.09 6.80 3.57
CA PRO A 408 -26.02 7.81 3.08
C PRO A 408 -25.89 8.05 1.57
N ALA A 409 -26.98 8.45 0.92
CA ALA A 409 -27.03 8.65 -0.54
C ALA A 409 -26.00 9.67 -1.04
N GLU A 410 -25.76 10.74 -0.29
CA GLU A 410 -24.79 11.79 -0.61
C GLU A 410 -23.36 11.25 -0.58
N VAL A 411 -23.02 10.43 0.43
CA VAL A 411 -21.70 9.80 0.54
C VAL A 411 -21.50 8.82 -0.61
N ARG A 412 -22.49 7.98 -0.90
CA ARG A 412 -22.46 7.06 -2.04
C ARG A 412 -22.26 7.81 -3.35
N SER A 413 -22.94 8.93 -3.56
CA SER A 413 -22.80 9.77 -4.77
C SER A 413 -21.40 10.34 -4.88
N LEU A 414 -20.79 10.78 -3.79
CA LEU A 414 -19.39 11.24 -3.74
C LEU A 414 -18.42 10.13 -4.13
N LEU A 415 -18.59 8.93 -3.57
CA LEU A 415 -17.73 7.78 -3.88
C LEU A 415 -17.84 7.35 -5.35
N VAL A 416 -19.06 7.35 -5.93
CA VAL A 416 -19.28 7.07 -7.36
C VAL A 416 -18.57 8.11 -8.23
N HIS A 417 -18.67 9.40 -7.85
CA HIS A 417 -17.98 10.47 -8.55
C HIS A 417 -16.46 10.33 -8.47
N ALA A 418 -15.93 10.09 -7.28
CA ALA A 418 -14.50 9.85 -7.04
C ALA A 418 -13.98 8.68 -7.87
N ARG A 419 -14.70 7.54 -7.85
CA ARG A 419 -14.38 6.36 -8.65
C ARG A 419 -14.31 6.69 -10.15
N LYS A 420 -15.32 7.40 -10.68
CA LYS A 420 -15.34 7.80 -12.09
C LYS A 420 -14.16 8.68 -12.47
N GLN A 421 -13.83 9.68 -11.64
CA GLN A 421 -12.68 10.56 -11.88
C GLN A 421 -11.37 9.76 -11.85
N LEU A 422 -11.19 8.91 -10.86
CA LEU A 422 -9.98 8.10 -10.71
C LEU A 422 -9.78 7.16 -11.91
N TRP A 423 -10.82 6.45 -12.33
CA TRP A 423 -10.73 5.56 -13.49
C TRP A 423 -10.44 6.32 -14.78
N THR A 424 -10.96 7.54 -14.95
CA THR A 424 -10.63 8.39 -16.10
C THR A 424 -9.13 8.66 -16.21
N VAL A 425 -8.46 8.97 -15.11
CA VAL A 425 -7.01 9.23 -15.13
C VAL A 425 -6.18 7.93 -15.18
N ILE A 426 -6.66 6.84 -14.60
CA ILE A 426 -6.05 5.50 -14.73
C ILE A 426 -6.04 5.06 -16.21
N ASP A 427 -7.16 5.21 -16.92
CA ASP A 427 -7.25 4.87 -18.34
C ASP A 427 -6.36 5.77 -19.21
N HIS A 428 -6.26 7.04 -18.88
CA HIS A 428 -5.39 7.99 -19.57
C HIS A 428 -3.91 7.62 -19.42
N SER A 429 -3.51 7.12 -18.24
CA SER A 429 -2.14 6.71 -17.93
C SER A 429 -1.85 5.23 -18.25
N ARG A 430 -2.73 4.51 -18.96
CA ARG A 430 -2.67 3.07 -19.22
C ARG A 430 -1.30 2.57 -19.71
N LYS A 431 -0.58 3.36 -20.54
CA LYS A 431 0.73 2.98 -21.08
C LYS A 431 1.84 2.91 -20.03
N LEU A 432 1.71 3.67 -18.93
CA LEU A 432 2.68 3.72 -17.82
C LEU A 432 2.24 2.89 -16.61
N ARG A 433 1.06 2.30 -16.66
CA ARG A 433 0.43 1.62 -15.53
C ARG A 433 1.24 0.45 -14.97
N THR A 434 2.05 -0.21 -15.79
CA THR A 434 2.97 -1.27 -15.35
C THR A 434 4.31 -0.74 -14.82
N SER A 435 4.60 0.55 -14.98
CA SER A 435 5.75 1.20 -14.34
C SER A 435 5.49 1.38 -12.85
N GLU A 436 6.53 1.50 -12.06
CA GLU A 436 6.41 1.76 -10.62
C GLU A 436 5.77 3.12 -10.37
N LEU A 437 6.36 4.18 -10.93
CA LEU A 437 5.90 5.55 -10.78
C LEU A 437 6.20 6.37 -12.04
N TRP A 438 5.58 7.53 -12.14
CA TRP A 438 5.89 8.54 -13.15
C TRP A 438 5.71 9.95 -12.60
N SER A 439 6.35 10.89 -13.28
CA SER A 439 6.26 12.31 -13.00
C SER A 439 5.38 13.03 -14.03
N TRP A 440 5.42 14.33 -14.02
CA TRP A 440 4.65 15.18 -14.93
C TRP A 440 5.39 16.48 -15.29
N SER A 441 5.00 17.07 -16.40
CA SER A 441 5.27 18.47 -16.74
C SER A 441 3.94 19.21 -16.96
N TYR A 442 3.99 20.53 -16.87
CA TYR A 442 2.82 21.37 -17.13
C TYR A 442 3.19 22.44 -18.14
N ALA A 443 2.52 22.43 -19.29
CA ALA A 443 2.69 23.41 -20.36
C ALA A 443 1.38 23.59 -21.11
N ASP A 444 1.13 24.78 -21.65
CA ASP A 444 -0.06 25.13 -22.45
C ASP A 444 -1.38 24.79 -21.72
N GLY A 445 -1.43 24.96 -20.39
CA GLY A 445 -2.61 24.69 -19.58
C GLY A 445 -2.90 23.20 -19.35
N ARG A 446 -1.97 22.28 -19.63
CA ARG A 446 -2.18 20.82 -19.56
C ARG A 446 -1.03 20.12 -18.87
N TYR A 447 -1.38 19.04 -18.14
CA TYR A 447 -0.40 18.08 -17.64
C TYR A 447 0.03 17.12 -18.75
N ARG A 448 1.32 16.75 -18.73
CA ARG A 448 1.91 15.72 -19.60
C ARG A 448 2.63 14.72 -18.73
N MET A 449 2.48 13.44 -19.03
CA MET A 449 3.20 12.36 -18.33
C MET A 449 4.68 12.41 -18.71
N GLU A 450 5.53 12.31 -17.69
CA GLU A 450 6.99 12.26 -17.84
C GLU A 450 7.50 11.03 -17.11
N PRO A 451 8.45 10.25 -17.68
CA PRO A 451 9.14 9.22 -16.94
C PRO A 451 9.80 9.81 -15.70
N PHE A 452 9.71 9.11 -14.57
CA PHE A 452 10.44 9.50 -13.37
C PHE A 452 11.96 9.37 -13.62
N GLY A 453 12.76 10.18 -12.96
CA GLY A 453 14.22 10.15 -13.09
C GLY A 453 14.80 10.79 -14.35
N ARG A 454 13.99 11.23 -15.31
CA ARG A 454 14.49 11.83 -16.57
C ARG A 454 15.37 13.08 -16.37
N ALA A 455 15.18 13.80 -15.26
CA ALA A 455 15.89 15.02 -14.94
C ALA A 455 17.02 14.84 -13.90
N ASN A 456 17.21 13.64 -13.37
CA ASN A 456 18.20 13.30 -12.36
C ASN A 456 18.79 11.92 -12.63
N ALA A 457 19.72 11.45 -11.75
CA ALA A 457 20.42 10.17 -11.92
C ALA A 457 19.55 8.91 -11.73
N ASP A 458 18.30 9.06 -11.28
CA ASP A 458 17.41 7.95 -10.92
C ASP A 458 16.49 7.51 -12.08
N ALA A 459 17.00 7.58 -13.33
CA ALA A 459 16.26 7.19 -14.53
C ALA A 459 15.76 5.73 -14.50
N ASP A 460 16.38 4.89 -13.67
CA ASP A 460 16.07 3.47 -13.55
C ASP A 460 14.82 3.17 -12.70
N GLU A 461 14.34 4.13 -11.92
CA GLU A 461 13.20 3.94 -11.02
C GLU A 461 11.83 3.86 -11.73
N SER A 462 11.77 4.20 -13.01
CA SER A 462 10.53 4.11 -13.81
C SER A 462 10.37 2.77 -14.53
N ASN A 463 11.04 1.74 -14.09
CA ASN A 463 11.10 0.45 -14.75
C ASN A 463 9.77 -0.32 -14.81
N ALA A 464 9.69 -1.21 -15.78
CA ALA A 464 8.47 -1.61 -16.42
C ALA A 464 7.86 -2.92 -15.92
N ALA A 465 8.48 -3.63 -14.99
CA ALA A 465 8.02 -4.90 -14.47
C ALA A 465 8.09 -4.93 -12.94
N GLN A 466 7.14 -4.26 -12.31
CA GLN A 466 6.98 -4.21 -10.86
C GLN A 466 5.78 -5.05 -10.43
N LEU A 467 5.93 -5.84 -9.37
CA LEU A 467 4.90 -6.71 -8.83
C LEU A 467 3.63 -5.91 -8.47
N TRP A 468 3.77 -4.88 -7.68
CA TRP A 468 2.65 -4.02 -7.26
C TRP A 468 2.07 -3.14 -8.37
N SER A 469 2.68 -3.11 -9.56
CA SER A 469 2.08 -2.48 -10.74
C SER A 469 1.24 -3.45 -11.58
N THR A 470 1.25 -4.75 -11.27
CA THR A 470 0.39 -5.76 -11.91
C THR A 470 -1.01 -5.83 -11.31
N VAL A 471 -1.25 -5.14 -10.19
CA VAL A 471 -2.46 -5.25 -9.36
C VAL A 471 -3.76 -4.82 -10.04
N TYR A 472 -3.67 -4.09 -11.14
CA TYR A 472 -4.83 -3.76 -11.97
C TYR A 472 -5.51 -4.99 -12.59
N LEU A 473 -4.83 -6.13 -12.65
CA LEU A 473 -5.44 -7.40 -13.06
C LEU A 473 -6.57 -7.86 -12.11
N GLY A 474 -6.50 -7.44 -10.85
CA GLY A 474 -7.51 -7.70 -9.82
C GLY A 474 -8.64 -6.66 -9.73
N LEU A 475 -8.57 -5.59 -10.51
CA LEU A 475 -9.54 -4.50 -10.48
C LEU A 475 -10.49 -4.55 -11.66
N THR A 476 -11.78 -4.33 -11.39
CA THR A 476 -12.80 -4.24 -12.44
C THR A 476 -12.95 -2.78 -12.88
N PRO A 477 -12.60 -2.42 -14.14
CA PRO A 477 -12.87 -1.10 -14.67
C PRO A 477 -14.39 -0.80 -14.63
N ILE A 478 -14.74 0.47 -14.51
CA ILE A 478 -16.13 0.90 -14.70
C ILE A 478 -16.49 0.57 -16.15
N ALA A 479 -17.55 -0.22 -16.35
CA ALA A 479 -18.10 -0.42 -17.68
C ALA A 479 -18.44 0.97 -18.24
N THR A 480 -17.68 1.42 -19.22
CA THR A 480 -18.03 2.60 -20.03
C THR A 480 -19.32 2.22 -20.72
N GLY A 481 -20.46 2.77 -20.27
CA GLY A 481 -21.75 2.51 -20.85
C GLY A 481 -21.68 2.73 -22.36
N ALA A 482 -21.74 1.65 -23.12
CA ALA A 482 -22.17 1.74 -24.49
C ALA A 482 -23.58 2.37 -24.43
N THR A 483 -23.70 3.63 -24.80
CA THR A 483 -24.97 4.19 -25.19
C THR A 483 -25.49 3.27 -26.28
N ARG A 484 -26.40 2.35 -25.91
CA ARG A 484 -27.24 1.71 -26.90
C ARG A 484 -28.03 2.86 -27.52
N ASP A 485 -27.62 3.23 -28.72
CA ASP A 485 -28.38 4.08 -29.60
C ASP A 485 -29.66 3.30 -29.93
N THR A 486 -30.71 3.53 -29.12
CA THR A 486 -32.06 3.10 -29.43
C THR A 486 -32.70 4.18 -30.25
N SER A 487 -32.21 4.33 -31.50
CA SER A 487 -32.99 5.01 -32.52
C SER A 487 -34.10 4.04 -32.93
N PRO A 488 -35.38 4.39 -32.79
CA PRO A 488 -36.45 3.59 -33.36
C PRO A 488 -36.36 3.76 -34.87
N GLY A 489 -36.04 2.67 -35.56
CA GLY A 489 -36.15 2.61 -37.00
C GLY A 489 -37.60 2.83 -37.44
N ASN A 490 -37.81 3.79 -38.32
CA ASN A 490 -38.96 3.92 -39.17
C ASN A 490 -38.97 2.86 -40.25
#